data_b97cdacdd275023b67e00f78d49c853e
#
_entry.id   b97cdacdd275023b67e00f78d49c853e
#
_cell.length_a   1.000
_cell.length_b   1.000
_cell.length_c   1.000
_cell.angle_alpha   90.00
_cell.angle_beta   90.00
_cell.angle_gamma   90.00
#
_symmetry.space_group_name_H-M   'P 1'
#
loop_
_entity.id
_entity.type
_entity.pdbx_description
1 polymer ?
#
loop_
_entity_poly.entity_id
_entity_poly.type
_entity_poly.pdbx_seq_one_letter_code
_entity_poly.pdbx_strand_id
1 'polypeptide(L)'
;EVEIELYDYKGKARGLEWCSVWYDCEHDHLMEELPIHESTYCVARWLKPGTSQYAFSPAVTCGLPEARLLQAMTYTLLEAGEKVVNPPMIATDQAVRSDINVYAGGVTWADRDYDEKLGEVLRPMNIDAKGFPLGMEMARDSRSMIMQALFLNKLNLPQRTGDMTAYEVGQRVQEYIRGALPIFEPME
;
A
#
# COMPACT_ATOMS: atom_id res chain seq x y z
N GLU A 1 29.32 4.13 -3.46
CA GLU A 1 30.09 2.96 -3.03
C GLU A 1 29.15 1.75 -2.99
N VAL A 2 29.59 0.61 -3.52
CA VAL A 2 28.82 -0.64 -3.53
C VAL A 2 29.74 -1.77 -3.09
N GLU A 3 29.26 -2.61 -2.17
CA GLU A 3 29.90 -3.86 -1.81
C GLU A 3 29.28 -4.99 -2.64
N ILE A 4 30.14 -5.83 -3.22
CA ILE A 4 29.75 -6.98 -4.04
C ILE A 4 30.53 -8.20 -3.54
N GLU A 5 29.83 -9.27 -3.19
CA GLU A 5 30.45 -10.55 -2.87
C GLU A 5 30.52 -11.44 -4.10
N LEU A 6 31.71 -11.90 -4.46
CA LEU A 6 31.96 -12.70 -5.65
C LEU A 6 32.57 -14.05 -5.27
N TYR A 7 32.04 -15.10 -5.89
CA TYR A 7 32.63 -16.44 -5.76
C TYR A 7 33.87 -16.54 -6.65
N ASP A 8 35.00 -17.03 -6.08
CA ASP A 8 36.29 -17.21 -6.75
C ASP A 8 36.73 -16.04 -7.66
N TYR A 9 36.65 -14.81 -7.12
CA TYR A 9 36.95 -13.60 -7.86
C TYR A 9 38.33 -13.58 -8.47
N LYS A 10 38.47 -13.99 -9.74
CA LYS A 10 39.73 -14.01 -10.52
C LYS A 10 40.91 -14.71 -9.79
N GLY A 11 40.61 -15.68 -8.97
CA GLY A 11 41.62 -16.36 -8.14
C GLY A 11 42.24 -15.48 -7.03
N LYS A 12 41.67 -14.30 -6.75
CA LYS A 12 42.15 -13.37 -5.71
C LYS A 12 41.60 -13.68 -4.34
N ALA A 13 40.69 -14.65 -4.21
CA ALA A 13 40.17 -15.11 -2.94
C ALA A 13 41.18 -15.77 -2.02
N ARG A 14 42.45 -15.89 -2.45
CA ARG A 14 43.58 -16.44 -1.68
C ARG A 14 43.34 -17.81 -1.06
N GLY A 15 42.65 -18.68 -1.78
CA GLY A 15 42.30 -20.03 -1.32
C GLY A 15 41.00 -20.10 -0.51
N LEU A 16 40.30 -18.99 -0.33
CA LEU A 16 38.94 -18.92 0.20
C LEU A 16 37.95 -18.96 -0.96
N GLU A 17 36.69 -19.30 -0.69
CA GLU A 17 35.69 -19.46 -1.75
C GLU A 17 35.11 -18.11 -2.22
N TRP A 18 35.09 -17.11 -1.34
CA TRP A 18 34.44 -15.83 -1.58
C TRP A 18 35.41 -14.65 -1.43
N CYS A 19 35.07 -13.56 -2.10
CA CYS A 19 35.79 -12.30 -1.99
C CYS A 19 34.74 -11.15 -1.92
N SER A 20 34.83 -10.31 -0.89
CA SER A 20 34.10 -9.05 -0.80
C SER A 20 34.90 -7.97 -1.54
N VAL A 21 34.23 -7.28 -2.44
CA VAL A 21 34.82 -6.26 -3.30
C VAL A 21 34.05 -4.96 -3.12
N TRP A 22 34.75 -3.92 -2.69
CA TRP A 22 34.20 -2.56 -2.58
C TRP A 22 34.56 -1.75 -3.82
N TYR A 23 33.51 -1.21 -4.47
CA TYR A 23 33.63 -0.53 -5.74
C TYR A 23 32.95 0.85 -5.71
N ASP A 24 33.67 1.87 -6.18
CA ASP A 24 33.12 3.20 -6.39
C ASP A 24 32.54 3.32 -7.81
N CYS A 25 31.22 3.45 -7.89
CA CYS A 25 30.51 3.53 -9.17
C CYS A 25 30.66 4.91 -9.86
N GLU A 26 30.99 5.97 -9.12
CA GLU A 26 31.13 7.32 -9.70
C GLU A 26 32.47 7.47 -10.43
N HIS A 27 33.55 6.94 -9.82
CA HIS A 27 34.90 7.08 -10.35
C HIS A 27 35.43 5.82 -11.02
N ASP A 28 34.60 4.79 -11.14
CA ASP A 28 34.97 3.50 -11.75
C ASP A 28 36.23 2.88 -11.11
N HIS A 29 36.32 2.97 -9.78
CA HIS A 29 37.49 2.62 -9.00
C HIS A 29 37.22 1.47 -8.03
N LEU A 30 38.15 0.50 -8.00
CA LEU A 30 38.16 -0.58 -7.04
C LEU A 30 38.84 -0.11 -5.74
N MET A 31 38.07 -0.05 -4.64
CA MET A 31 38.56 0.45 -3.36
C MET A 31 39.26 -0.63 -2.57
N GLU A 32 38.64 -1.77 -2.39
CA GLU A 32 39.15 -2.85 -1.53
C GLU A 32 38.70 -4.22 -2.02
N GLU A 33 39.57 -5.24 -1.85
CA GLU A 33 39.29 -6.65 -2.09
C GLU A 33 39.61 -7.42 -0.82
N LEU A 34 38.61 -7.99 -0.15
CA LEU A 34 38.78 -8.78 1.08
C LEU A 34 38.34 -10.22 0.84
N PRO A 35 39.26 -11.21 0.99
CA PRO A 35 38.87 -12.61 0.95
C PRO A 35 38.06 -12.98 2.19
N ILE A 36 36.93 -13.66 2.00
CA ILE A 36 36.01 -14.12 3.06
C ILE A 36 35.71 -15.59 2.91
N HIS A 37 35.41 -16.27 4.04
CA HIS A 37 35.17 -17.71 4.06
C HIS A 37 33.82 -18.09 3.44
N GLU A 38 32.79 -17.30 3.73
CA GLU A 38 31.43 -17.56 3.31
C GLU A 38 30.75 -16.22 2.94
N SER A 39 29.73 -16.26 2.10
CA SER A 39 28.89 -15.09 1.80
C SER A 39 28.17 -14.62 3.07
N THR A 40 28.24 -13.33 3.34
CA THR A 40 27.54 -12.71 4.47
C THR A 40 26.10 -12.34 4.11
N TYR A 41 25.78 -12.32 2.81
CA TYR A 41 24.45 -11.99 2.32
C TYR A 41 23.55 -13.22 2.22
N CYS A 42 22.47 -13.21 2.97
CA CYS A 42 21.39 -14.17 2.82
C CYS A 42 20.34 -13.61 1.87
N VAL A 43 20.27 -14.13 0.64
CA VAL A 43 19.30 -13.70 -0.38
C VAL A 43 18.12 -14.66 -0.39
N ALA A 44 17.13 -14.39 0.46
CA ALA A 44 15.89 -15.15 0.46
C ALA A 44 15.08 -14.89 -0.82
N ARG A 45 14.65 -15.98 -1.48
CA ARG A 45 13.87 -15.90 -2.75
C ARG A 45 12.55 -16.64 -2.57
N TRP A 46 11.46 -15.89 -2.55
CA TRP A 46 10.14 -16.47 -2.33
C TRP A 46 9.67 -17.36 -3.48
N LEU A 47 9.53 -16.80 -4.67
CA LEU A 47 9.12 -17.53 -5.85
C LEU A 47 10.08 -17.23 -7.00
N LYS A 48 10.83 -18.25 -7.42
CA LYS A 48 11.79 -18.13 -8.52
C LYS A 48 11.21 -18.77 -9.78
N PRO A 49 10.84 -17.99 -10.80
CA PRO A 49 10.37 -18.55 -12.07
C PRO A 49 11.56 -19.09 -12.90
N GLY A 50 11.64 -20.41 -13.04
CA GLY A 50 12.61 -21.09 -13.92
C GLY A 50 14.06 -20.69 -13.66
N THR A 51 14.73 -20.19 -14.70
CA THR A 51 16.17 -19.80 -14.69
C THR A 51 16.40 -18.33 -14.33
N SER A 52 15.36 -17.57 -13.97
CA SER A 52 15.49 -16.15 -13.62
C SER A 52 16.36 -15.96 -12.38
N GLN A 53 17.19 -14.94 -12.38
CA GLN A 53 17.92 -14.51 -11.19
C GLN A 53 17.03 -13.79 -10.19
N TYR A 54 15.94 -13.21 -10.67
CA TYR A 54 14.98 -12.47 -9.84
C TYR A 54 13.90 -13.40 -9.32
N ALA A 55 13.45 -13.11 -8.10
CA ALA A 55 12.31 -13.78 -7.48
C ALA A 55 11.16 -12.79 -7.26
N PHE A 56 9.94 -13.33 -7.25
CA PHE A 56 8.74 -12.56 -6.96
C PHE A 56 8.28 -12.81 -5.53
N SER A 57 7.87 -11.75 -4.85
CA SER A 57 7.25 -11.86 -3.53
C SER A 57 5.73 -11.84 -3.66
N PRO A 58 4.98 -12.35 -2.68
CA PRO A 58 3.52 -12.21 -2.62
C PRO A 58 3.08 -10.75 -2.65
N ALA A 59 3.88 -9.85 -2.09
CA ALA A 59 3.64 -8.42 -2.13
C ALA A 59 3.61 -7.86 -3.55
N VAL A 60 4.53 -8.33 -4.43
CA VAL A 60 4.58 -7.87 -5.82
C VAL A 60 3.49 -8.53 -6.67
N THR A 61 3.24 -9.83 -6.46
CA THR A 61 2.32 -10.60 -7.31
C THR A 61 0.85 -10.26 -7.03
N CYS A 62 0.48 -10.18 -5.75
CA CYS A 62 -0.92 -10.00 -5.35
C CYS A 62 -1.14 -8.68 -4.60
N GLY A 63 -0.22 -8.29 -3.72
CA GLY A 63 -0.40 -7.12 -2.87
C GLY A 63 -0.31 -5.79 -3.62
N LEU A 64 0.61 -5.65 -4.56
CA LEU A 64 0.84 -4.39 -5.27
C LEU A 64 -0.33 -3.98 -6.19
N PRO A 65 -0.95 -4.86 -6.98
CA PRO A 65 -2.14 -4.52 -7.76
C PRO A 65 -3.29 -4.05 -6.88
N GLU A 66 -3.57 -4.78 -5.79
CA GLU A 66 -4.62 -4.43 -4.83
C GLU A 66 -4.34 -3.11 -4.08
N ALA A 67 -3.08 -2.86 -3.73
CA ALA A 67 -2.69 -1.60 -3.11
C ALA A 67 -2.89 -0.39 -4.04
N ARG A 68 -2.60 -0.54 -5.33
CA ARG A 68 -2.86 0.50 -6.34
C ARG A 68 -4.37 0.75 -6.52
N LEU A 69 -5.15 -0.33 -6.56
CA LEU A 69 -6.60 -0.24 -6.63
C LEU A 69 -7.16 0.48 -5.40
N LEU A 70 -6.73 0.09 -4.21
CA LEU A 70 -7.14 0.71 -2.94
C LEU A 70 -6.76 2.20 -2.90
N GLN A 71 -5.58 2.57 -3.40
CA GLN A 71 -5.15 3.96 -3.47
C GLN A 71 -6.06 4.78 -4.39
N ALA A 72 -6.39 4.26 -5.57
CA ALA A 72 -7.31 4.92 -6.50
C ALA A 72 -8.71 5.06 -5.91
N MET A 73 -9.25 4.01 -5.28
CA MET A 73 -10.54 4.06 -4.58
C MET A 73 -10.54 5.08 -3.45
N THR A 74 -9.48 5.12 -2.63
CA THR A 74 -9.39 6.04 -1.51
C THR A 74 -9.38 7.48 -2.00
N TYR A 75 -8.66 7.78 -3.09
CA TYR A 75 -8.67 9.10 -3.72
C TYR A 75 -10.07 9.51 -4.17
N THR A 76 -10.78 8.62 -4.88
CA THR A 76 -12.14 8.87 -5.34
C THR A 76 -13.12 9.07 -4.19
N LEU A 77 -12.97 8.29 -3.11
CA LEU A 77 -13.81 8.41 -1.91
C LEU A 77 -13.56 9.74 -1.17
N LEU A 78 -12.31 10.18 -1.08
CA LEU A 78 -11.97 11.49 -0.51
C LEU A 78 -12.58 12.62 -1.33
N GLU A 79 -12.42 12.60 -2.64
CA GLU A 79 -13.01 13.59 -3.54
C GLU A 79 -14.56 13.62 -3.44
N ALA A 80 -15.18 12.44 -3.38
CA ALA A 80 -16.62 12.34 -3.17
C ALA A 80 -17.03 12.89 -1.80
N GLY A 81 -16.25 12.61 -0.75
CA GLY A 81 -16.46 13.15 0.58
C GLY A 81 -16.36 14.68 0.62
N GLU A 82 -15.35 15.25 -0.02
CA GLU A 82 -15.19 16.69 -0.15
C GLU A 82 -16.40 17.35 -0.83
N LYS A 83 -16.88 16.76 -1.93
CA LYS A 83 -18.07 17.24 -2.65
C LYS A 83 -19.37 17.13 -1.83
N VAL A 84 -19.45 16.16 -0.93
CA VAL A 84 -20.60 16.03 -0.02
C VAL A 84 -20.55 17.07 1.10
N VAL A 85 -19.36 17.32 1.66
CA VAL A 85 -19.17 18.30 2.74
C VAL A 85 -19.21 19.73 2.23
N ASN A 86 -18.64 19.98 1.05
CA ASN A 86 -18.61 21.28 0.40
C ASN A 86 -19.12 21.15 -1.04
N PRO A 87 -20.45 21.03 -1.24
CA PRO A 87 -21.01 20.80 -2.55
C PRO A 87 -20.79 22.02 -3.48
N PRO A 88 -20.53 21.78 -4.76
CA PRO A 88 -20.48 22.85 -5.74
C PRO A 88 -21.81 23.59 -5.77
N MET A 89 -21.75 24.89 -5.89
CA MET A 89 -22.92 25.75 -5.86
C MET A 89 -23.37 26.09 -7.29
N ILE A 90 -24.67 26.10 -7.53
CA ILE A 90 -25.27 26.57 -8.77
C ILE A 90 -25.79 27.96 -8.48
N ALA A 91 -25.37 28.94 -9.28
CA ALA A 91 -25.83 30.30 -9.21
C ALA A 91 -26.56 30.69 -10.51
N THR A 92 -27.58 31.53 -10.42
CA THR A 92 -28.27 32.06 -11.59
C THR A 92 -27.52 33.30 -12.08
N ASP A 93 -27.03 33.28 -13.31
CA ASP A 93 -26.15 34.30 -13.89
C ASP A 93 -26.77 35.73 -13.85
N GLN A 94 -28.05 35.81 -14.08
CA GLN A 94 -28.78 37.11 -14.07
C GLN A 94 -29.06 37.66 -12.66
N ALA A 95 -28.94 36.82 -11.63
CA ALA A 95 -29.29 37.19 -10.26
C ALA A 95 -28.08 37.60 -9.41
N VAL A 96 -26.85 37.26 -9.82
CA VAL A 96 -25.63 37.53 -9.05
C VAL A 96 -24.85 38.66 -9.69
N ARG A 97 -24.65 39.77 -8.96
CA ARG A 97 -23.89 40.96 -9.40
C ARG A 97 -22.45 41.01 -8.95
N SER A 98 -22.05 40.12 -8.07
CA SER A 98 -20.69 40.06 -7.49
C SER A 98 -20.12 38.68 -7.58
N ASP A 99 -18.82 38.54 -7.28
CA ASP A 99 -18.19 37.24 -7.09
C ASP A 99 -18.89 36.45 -5.97
N ILE A 100 -19.07 35.16 -6.17
CA ILE A 100 -19.71 34.28 -5.19
C ILE A 100 -18.75 33.98 -4.06
N ASN A 101 -19.08 34.42 -2.86
CA ASN A 101 -18.29 34.18 -1.65
C ASN A 101 -18.79 32.91 -0.93
N VAL A 102 -18.02 31.83 -0.99
CA VAL A 102 -18.38 30.51 -0.43
C VAL A 102 -17.80 30.28 0.96
N TYR A 103 -17.07 31.22 1.53
CA TYR A 103 -16.51 31.11 2.89
C TYR A 103 -17.50 31.54 3.98
N ALA A 104 -17.31 31.06 5.20
CA ALA A 104 -18.17 31.40 6.33
C ALA A 104 -18.20 32.91 6.59
N GLY A 105 -19.39 33.52 6.60
CA GLY A 105 -19.57 34.96 6.74
C GLY A 105 -19.40 35.78 5.44
N GLY A 106 -19.18 35.11 4.30
CA GLY A 106 -19.11 35.78 3.00
C GLY A 106 -20.46 36.35 2.61
N VAL A 107 -20.44 37.55 1.98
CA VAL A 107 -21.65 38.25 1.50
C VAL A 107 -21.63 38.23 -0.04
N THR A 108 -22.65 37.62 -0.63
CA THR A 108 -22.87 37.62 -2.07
C THR A 108 -24.04 38.56 -2.38
N TRP A 109 -23.83 39.53 -3.29
CA TRP A 109 -24.86 40.50 -3.67
C TRP A 109 -25.68 39.96 -4.81
N ALA A 110 -26.99 39.82 -4.57
CA ALA A 110 -27.97 39.44 -5.59
C ALA A 110 -28.69 40.68 -6.17
N ASP A 111 -29.25 40.56 -7.38
CA ASP A 111 -30.00 41.63 -7.97
C ASP A 111 -31.32 41.87 -7.21
N ARG A 112 -31.68 43.16 -7.01
CA ARG A 112 -32.89 43.57 -6.29
C ARG A 112 -34.17 43.15 -7.02
N ASP A 113 -34.14 43.10 -8.34
CA ASP A 113 -35.32 42.82 -9.18
C ASP A 113 -35.50 41.29 -9.44
N TYR A 114 -34.69 40.45 -8.79
CA TYR A 114 -34.82 38.99 -8.91
C TYR A 114 -36.09 38.51 -8.18
N ASP A 115 -36.98 37.87 -8.92
CA ASP A 115 -38.21 37.30 -8.34
C ASP A 115 -37.91 35.92 -7.71
N GLU A 116 -38.13 35.78 -6.40
CA GLU A 116 -37.97 34.52 -5.66
C GLU A 116 -38.83 33.38 -6.21
N LYS A 117 -39.87 33.65 -6.99
CA LYS A 117 -40.68 32.64 -7.68
C LYS A 117 -39.90 31.88 -8.75
N LEU A 118 -38.80 32.44 -9.24
CA LEU A 118 -37.90 31.80 -10.20
C LEU A 118 -36.96 30.78 -9.58
N GLY A 119 -36.96 30.68 -8.25
CA GLY A 119 -36.12 29.73 -7.48
C GLY A 119 -35.02 30.41 -6.68
N GLU A 120 -34.23 29.64 -5.98
CA GLU A 120 -33.10 30.13 -5.16
C GLU A 120 -31.98 30.69 -6.05
N VAL A 121 -31.49 31.89 -5.72
CA VAL A 121 -30.36 32.54 -6.41
C VAL A 121 -29.11 31.70 -6.38
N LEU A 122 -28.87 31.06 -5.22
CA LEU A 122 -27.74 30.20 -4.97
C LEU A 122 -28.23 28.90 -4.33
N ARG A 123 -27.96 27.78 -4.97
CA ARG A 123 -28.34 26.47 -4.43
C ARG A 123 -27.18 25.48 -4.48
N PRO A 124 -27.01 24.64 -3.47
CA PRO A 124 -26.05 23.56 -3.55
C PRO A 124 -26.47 22.54 -4.61
N MET A 125 -25.49 22.06 -5.39
CA MET A 125 -25.75 20.96 -6.33
C MET A 125 -26.04 19.70 -5.51
N ASN A 126 -27.20 19.08 -5.77
CA ASN A 126 -27.54 17.85 -5.06
C ASN A 126 -26.68 16.71 -5.58
N ILE A 127 -25.75 16.26 -4.76
CA ILE A 127 -24.85 15.12 -5.05
C ILE A 127 -25.45 13.90 -4.39
N ASP A 128 -25.74 12.86 -5.19
CA ASP A 128 -26.23 11.59 -4.66
C ASP A 128 -25.09 10.81 -3.98
N ALA A 129 -25.12 10.78 -2.67
CA ALA A 129 -24.13 10.09 -1.83
C ALA A 129 -24.39 8.58 -1.70
N LYS A 130 -25.37 7.99 -2.40
CA LYS A 130 -25.74 6.57 -2.26
C LYS A 130 -24.62 5.61 -2.61
N GLY A 131 -23.70 6.00 -3.50
CA GLY A 131 -22.53 5.21 -3.86
C GLY A 131 -21.42 5.17 -2.80
N PHE A 132 -21.42 6.09 -1.84
CA PHE A 132 -20.34 6.22 -0.86
C PHE A 132 -20.19 4.99 0.07
N PRO A 133 -21.27 4.41 0.64
CA PRO A 133 -21.17 3.19 1.45
C PRO A 133 -20.62 2.00 0.68
N LEU A 134 -21.01 1.83 -0.59
CA LEU A 134 -20.50 0.76 -1.45
C LEU A 134 -19.00 0.92 -1.70
N GLY A 135 -18.53 2.14 -1.97
CA GLY A 135 -17.11 2.42 -2.15
C GLY A 135 -16.29 2.14 -0.89
N MET A 136 -16.82 2.44 0.30
CA MET A 136 -16.17 2.09 1.57
C MET A 136 -16.09 0.59 1.80
N GLU A 137 -17.12 -0.15 1.44
CA GLU A 137 -17.14 -1.62 1.55
C GLU A 137 -16.11 -2.25 0.60
N MET A 138 -16.08 -1.83 -0.66
CA MET A 138 -15.05 -2.26 -1.63
C MET A 138 -13.63 -1.96 -1.15
N ALA A 139 -13.39 -0.78 -0.57
CA ALA A 139 -12.09 -0.44 0.00
C ALA A 139 -11.72 -1.32 1.22
N ARG A 140 -12.71 -1.75 2.01
CA ARG A 140 -12.51 -2.70 3.11
C ARG A 140 -12.14 -4.09 2.59
N ASP A 141 -12.81 -4.55 1.53
CA ASP A 141 -12.52 -5.84 0.90
C ASP A 141 -11.12 -5.88 0.30
N SER A 142 -10.71 -4.82 -0.41
CA SER A 142 -9.35 -4.71 -0.94
C SER A 142 -8.30 -4.73 0.18
N ARG A 143 -8.54 -4.07 1.33
CA ARG A 143 -7.64 -4.18 2.49
C ARG A 143 -7.56 -5.60 3.03
N SER A 144 -8.68 -6.31 3.07
CA SER A 144 -8.72 -7.72 3.48
C SER A 144 -7.90 -8.60 2.53
N MET A 145 -8.03 -8.39 1.22
CA MET A 145 -7.24 -9.11 0.21
C MET A 145 -5.75 -8.84 0.34
N ILE A 146 -5.35 -7.59 0.59
CA ILE A 146 -3.93 -7.24 0.85
C ILE A 146 -3.42 -7.96 2.10
N MET A 147 -4.19 -7.98 3.20
CA MET A 147 -3.81 -8.69 4.42
C MET A 147 -3.66 -10.20 4.19
N GLN A 148 -4.52 -10.80 3.36
CA GLN A 148 -4.42 -12.21 2.97
C GLN A 148 -3.20 -12.46 2.09
N ALA A 149 -2.93 -11.59 1.11
CA ALA A 149 -1.78 -11.70 0.23
C ALA A 149 -0.44 -11.63 0.99
N LEU A 150 -0.39 -10.87 2.07
CA LEU A 150 0.76 -10.75 2.97
C LEU A 150 0.74 -11.76 4.12
N PHE A 151 -0.20 -12.70 4.12
CA PHE A 151 -0.37 -13.75 5.14
C PHE A 151 -0.57 -13.25 6.58
N LEU A 152 -0.96 -11.98 6.77
CA LEU A 152 -1.14 -11.39 8.10
C LEU A 152 -2.21 -12.14 8.93
N ASN A 153 -3.23 -12.68 8.26
CA ASN A 153 -4.26 -13.50 8.88
C ASN A 153 -3.74 -14.86 9.41
N LYS A 154 -2.67 -15.38 8.80
CA LYS A 154 -2.04 -16.65 9.19
C LYS A 154 -0.90 -16.47 10.19
N LEU A 155 -0.27 -15.30 10.22
CA LEU A 155 0.83 -14.98 11.13
C LEU A 155 0.36 -14.51 12.52
N ASN A 156 -0.93 -14.21 12.68
CA ASN A 156 -1.49 -13.87 13.98
C ASN A 156 -1.63 -15.13 14.84
N LEU A 157 -1.02 -15.11 16.02
CA LEU A 157 -1.22 -16.15 17.01
C LEU A 157 -2.71 -16.25 17.37
N PRO A 158 -3.26 -17.47 17.49
CA PRO A 158 -4.65 -17.66 17.88
C PRO A 158 -4.93 -16.98 19.23
N GLN A 159 -5.89 -16.05 19.22
CA GLN A 159 -6.25 -15.31 20.42
C GLN A 159 -6.88 -16.25 21.44
N ARG A 160 -6.56 -16.03 22.72
CA ARG A 160 -7.12 -16.76 23.84
C ARG A 160 -8.63 -16.48 23.96
N THR A 161 -9.44 -17.46 23.71
CA THR A 161 -10.91 -17.36 23.83
C THR A 161 -11.34 -18.20 25.04
N GLY A 162 -11.56 -17.57 26.20
CA GLY A 162 -12.01 -18.23 27.42
C GLY A 162 -10.96 -19.08 28.13
N ASP A 163 -11.40 -19.94 29.03
CA ASP A 163 -10.56 -20.89 29.78
C ASP A 163 -10.22 -22.10 28.87
N MET A 164 -8.99 -22.09 28.37
CA MET A 164 -8.48 -23.17 27.53
C MET A 164 -7.58 -24.09 28.31
N THR A 165 -7.71 -25.39 28.04
CA THR A 165 -6.81 -26.40 28.63
C THR A 165 -5.43 -26.33 27.95
N ALA A 166 -4.38 -26.77 28.68
CA ALA A 166 -3.02 -26.82 28.15
C ALA A 166 -2.93 -27.68 26.87
N TYR A 167 -3.76 -28.70 26.75
CA TYR A 167 -3.84 -29.56 25.57
C TYR A 167 -4.39 -28.82 24.35
N GLU A 168 -5.48 -28.02 24.50
CA GLU A 168 -6.04 -27.22 23.42
C GLU A 168 -5.06 -26.16 22.93
N VAL A 169 -4.33 -25.52 23.85
CA VAL A 169 -3.27 -24.58 23.49
C VAL A 169 -2.19 -25.26 22.66
N GLY A 170 -1.76 -26.47 23.06
CA GLY A 170 -0.79 -27.26 22.29
C GLY A 170 -1.27 -27.61 20.89
N GLN A 171 -2.52 -28.04 20.74
CA GLN A 171 -3.14 -28.35 19.46
C GLN A 171 -3.19 -27.10 18.53
N ARG A 172 -3.64 -25.97 19.04
CA ARG A 172 -3.72 -24.71 18.27
C ARG A 172 -2.34 -24.19 17.85
N VAL A 173 -1.32 -24.33 18.71
CA VAL A 173 0.05 -23.98 18.35
C VAL A 173 0.56 -24.88 17.23
N GLN A 174 0.26 -26.18 17.27
CA GLN A 174 0.62 -27.10 16.20
C GLN A 174 -0.09 -26.78 14.89
N GLU A 175 -1.38 -26.44 14.93
CA GLU A 175 -2.14 -26.00 13.75
C GLU A 175 -1.56 -24.68 13.16
N TYR A 176 -1.21 -23.74 14.04
CA TYR A 176 -0.55 -22.50 13.64
C TYR A 176 0.79 -22.78 12.94
N ILE A 177 1.64 -23.61 13.53
CA ILE A 177 2.93 -23.99 12.94
C ILE A 177 2.73 -24.65 11.59
N ARG A 178 1.81 -25.62 11.47
CA ARG A 178 1.49 -26.26 10.19
C ARG A 178 0.97 -25.30 9.14
N GLY A 179 0.23 -24.26 9.53
CA GLY A 179 -0.24 -23.22 8.64
C GLY A 179 0.83 -22.20 8.24
N ALA A 180 1.84 -21.98 9.10
CA ALA A 180 2.91 -21.03 8.88
C ALA A 180 4.10 -21.63 8.10
N LEU A 181 4.43 -22.91 8.32
CA LEU A 181 5.56 -23.60 7.67
C LEU A 181 5.58 -23.44 6.14
N PRO A 182 4.48 -23.68 5.40
CA PRO A 182 4.49 -23.54 3.93
C PRO A 182 4.75 -22.11 3.44
N ILE A 183 4.64 -21.12 4.34
CA ILE A 183 4.91 -19.72 4.02
C ILE A 183 6.41 -19.45 4.02
N PHE A 184 7.15 -20.11 4.91
CA PHE A 184 8.59 -19.91 5.08
C PHE A 184 9.44 -20.91 4.29
N GLU A 185 8.92 -22.10 4.02
CA GLU A 185 9.61 -23.16 3.26
C GLU A 185 10.21 -22.69 1.92
N PRO A 186 9.55 -21.82 1.11
CA PRO A 186 10.15 -21.32 -0.14
C PRO A 186 11.34 -20.37 0.05
N MET A 187 11.62 -19.94 1.28
CA MET A 187 12.72 -19.02 1.57
C MET A 187 14.03 -19.75 1.96
N GLU A 188 13.97 -21.05 2.25
CA GLU A 188 15.15 -21.88 2.48
C GLU A 188 15.81 -22.30 1.15
#